data_d3b5fc95bf1bb14610d80d741640f17d
#
_entry.id   d3b5fc95bf1bb14610d80d741640f17d
#
_cell.length_a   1.000
_cell.length_b   1.000
_cell.length_c   1.000
_cell.angle_alpha   90.00
_cell.angle_beta   90.00
_cell.angle_gamma   90.00
#
_symmetry.space_group_name_H-M   'P 1'
#
loop_
_entity.id
_entity.type
_entity.pdbx_description
1 polymer ?
#
loop_
_entity_poly.entity_id
_entity_poly.type
_entity_poly.pdbx_seq_one_letter_code
_entity_poly.pdbx_strand_id
1 'polypeptide(L)'
;MLREITNFVRILPPNNMRRILLLICLFVILVTPAVAQLYQYLDTQNGLSSRRVLSIRKDKKGYMWFLTHEGIDRYNGKQYTHYSLTANGKLLNFFPNLNTLQTDTAGVVWEIGKTGHLFRYNSLQDKFELVCDFASKDKSNSGLPLTASFLDSKDNNILLCTKNKQYLFDIDTHELIQLESPIKEEITYIAKSTNNQYFLASSHKIYCAKLNHGRLETIKHPE
;
A
#
# COMPACT_ATOMS: atom_id res chain seq x y z
N MET A 1 43.00 -0.14 11.90
CA MET A 1 42.83 1.25 11.44
C MET A 1 43.65 2.26 12.23
N LEU A 2 43.51 2.43 13.54
CA LEU A 2 44.33 3.36 14.34
C LEU A 2 45.84 3.05 14.35
N ARG A 3 46.26 1.77 14.33
CA ARG A 3 47.68 1.35 14.28
C ARG A 3 48.35 1.66 12.93
N GLU A 4 47.63 1.67 11.84
CA GLU A 4 48.19 2.00 10.54
C GLU A 4 48.37 3.51 10.37
N ILE A 5 47.46 4.31 10.93
CA ILE A 5 47.57 5.78 10.96
C ILE A 5 48.76 6.21 11.79
N THR A 6 49.06 5.56 12.92
CA THR A 6 50.22 5.86 13.75
C THR A 6 51.56 5.50 13.09
N ASN A 7 51.59 4.44 12.25
CA ASN A 7 52.81 4.08 11.50
C ASN A 7 53.04 5.06 10.34
N PHE A 8 51.99 5.51 9.65
CA PHE A 8 52.10 6.52 8.58
C PHE A 8 52.60 7.87 9.09
N VAL A 9 52.16 8.28 10.28
CA VAL A 9 52.62 9.52 10.94
C VAL A 9 54.09 9.49 11.33
N ARG A 10 54.73 8.32 11.52
CA ARG A 10 56.17 8.16 11.87
C ARG A 10 57.11 8.33 10.68
N ILE A 11 56.65 8.23 9.45
CA ILE A 11 57.46 8.29 8.23
C ILE A 11 57.59 9.72 7.68
N LEU A 12 56.88 10.68 8.24
CA LEU A 12 56.79 12.03 7.73
C LEU A 12 57.96 12.92 8.16
N PRO A 13 58.48 13.77 7.23
CA PRO A 13 59.63 14.67 7.49
C PRO A 13 59.29 15.85 8.41
N PRO A 14 60.25 16.70 8.77
CA PRO A 14 60.26 17.48 10.01
C PRO A 14 59.08 18.44 10.22
N ASN A 15 58.76 18.57 11.48
CA ASN A 15 57.75 19.33 12.24
C ASN A 15 56.70 20.22 11.50
N ASN A 16 57.04 20.95 10.44
CA ASN A 16 56.08 21.85 9.78
C ASN A 16 55.19 21.11 8.76
N MET A 17 55.73 20.17 7.98
CA MET A 17 54.95 19.40 7.01
C MET A 17 53.99 18.43 7.73
N ARG A 18 54.39 17.89 8.87
CA ARG A 18 53.54 17.04 9.70
C ARG A 18 52.35 17.80 10.27
N ARG A 19 52.56 19.07 10.68
CA ARG A 19 51.46 19.95 11.13
C ARG A 19 50.52 20.30 9.99
N ILE A 20 51.03 20.59 8.80
CA ILE A 20 50.24 20.91 7.62
C ILE A 20 49.42 19.70 7.20
N LEU A 21 49.98 18.49 7.20
CA LEU A 21 49.25 17.27 6.82
C LEU A 21 48.16 16.93 7.83
N LEU A 22 48.42 17.13 9.13
CA LEU A 22 47.37 16.95 10.17
C LEU A 22 46.27 17.99 10.03
N LEU A 23 46.58 19.23 9.68
CA LEU A 23 45.58 20.26 9.41
C LEU A 23 44.74 19.95 8.16
N ILE A 24 45.35 19.41 7.10
CA ILE A 24 44.65 18.98 5.89
C ILE A 24 43.75 17.79 6.20
N CYS A 25 44.21 16.78 6.94
CA CYS A 25 43.39 15.65 7.37
C CYS A 25 42.23 16.11 8.26
N LEU A 26 42.46 17.02 9.18
CA LEU A 26 41.43 17.59 10.04
C LEU A 26 40.40 18.37 9.21
N PHE A 27 40.87 19.17 8.23
CA PHE A 27 40.04 19.94 7.32
C PHE A 27 39.17 19.00 6.44
N VAL A 28 39.73 17.92 5.89
CA VAL A 28 39.00 16.93 5.10
C VAL A 28 37.91 16.24 5.93
N ILE A 29 38.18 15.95 7.22
CA ILE A 29 37.19 15.37 8.15
C ILE A 29 36.07 16.38 8.45
N LEU A 30 36.39 17.68 8.56
CA LEU A 30 35.41 18.73 8.85
C LEU A 30 34.57 19.11 7.62
N VAL A 31 35.07 18.85 6.41
CA VAL A 31 34.39 19.16 5.13
C VAL A 31 33.57 17.93 4.63
N THR A 32 33.58 16.80 5.32
CA THR A 32 32.62 15.74 4.98
C THR A 32 31.22 16.32 5.09
N PRO A 33 30.43 16.34 3.98
CA PRO A 33 29.08 16.87 4.05
C PRO A 33 28.32 16.03 5.08
N ALA A 34 27.89 16.68 6.15
CA ALA A 34 26.85 16.08 6.97
C ALA A 34 25.68 15.84 6.01
N VAL A 35 25.36 14.57 5.74
CA VAL A 35 24.16 14.22 4.99
C VAL A 35 23.00 14.62 5.89
N ALA A 36 22.66 15.91 5.82
CA ALA A 36 21.45 16.41 6.45
C ALA A 36 20.30 15.66 5.81
N GLN A 37 19.65 14.83 6.58
CA GLN A 37 18.46 14.13 6.14
C GLN A 37 17.39 15.19 5.88
N LEU A 38 17.18 15.52 4.60
CA LEU A 38 16.22 16.53 4.20
C LEU A 38 14.82 15.92 4.40
N TYR A 39 14.17 16.31 5.48
CA TYR A 39 12.75 15.97 5.69
C TYR A 39 11.91 16.89 4.82
N GLN A 40 11.11 16.30 3.94
CA GLN A 40 10.12 17.02 3.17
C GLN A 40 8.75 16.78 3.79
N TYR A 41 8.09 17.87 4.17
CA TYR A 41 6.70 17.82 4.59
C TYR A 41 5.81 17.74 3.36
N LEU A 42 4.93 16.74 3.33
CA LEU A 42 3.92 16.56 2.31
C LEU A 42 2.58 16.96 2.91
N ASP A 43 2.10 18.15 2.59
CA ASP A 43 0.86 18.70 3.14
C ASP A 43 0.01 19.40 2.07
N THR A 44 -1.09 20.00 2.47
CA THR A 44 -2.00 20.72 1.58
C THR A 44 -1.39 22.00 0.99
N GLN A 45 -0.38 22.58 1.62
CA GLN A 45 0.33 23.74 1.06
C GLN A 45 1.21 23.32 -0.11
N ASN A 46 1.66 22.07 -0.11
CA ASN A 46 2.47 21.48 -1.18
C ASN A 46 1.64 20.77 -2.27
N GLY A 47 0.29 20.82 -2.18
CA GLY A 47 -0.62 20.30 -3.18
C GLY A 47 -1.30 18.97 -2.85
N LEU A 48 -1.11 18.42 -1.65
CA LEU A 48 -1.92 17.29 -1.17
C LEU A 48 -3.37 17.73 -1.01
N SER A 49 -4.33 16.97 -1.52
CA SER A 49 -5.74 17.37 -1.55
C SER A 49 -6.37 17.49 -0.16
N SER A 50 -5.92 16.67 0.80
CA SER A 50 -6.43 16.71 2.17
C SER A 50 -5.34 16.32 3.18
N ARG A 51 -5.37 16.94 4.36
CA ARG A 51 -4.49 16.58 5.49
C ARG A 51 -4.78 15.18 6.05
N ARG A 52 -5.97 14.65 5.79
CA ARG A 52 -6.37 13.35 6.28
C ARG A 52 -6.06 12.27 5.24
N VAL A 53 -4.90 11.64 5.41
CA VAL A 53 -4.44 10.52 4.59
C VAL A 53 -4.94 9.21 5.20
N LEU A 54 -5.60 8.39 4.40
CA LEU A 54 -6.21 7.11 4.81
C LEU A 54 -5.30 5.93 4.47
N SER A 55 -4.60 6.01 3.34
CA SER A 55 -3.73 4.94 2.87
C SER A 55 -2.60 5.53 2.03
N ILE A 56 -1.43 4.91 2.10
CA ILE A 56 -0.25 5.28 1.29
C ILE A 56 0.26 4.03 0.61
N ARG A 57 0.56 4.14 -0.70
CA ARG A 57 1.19 3.08 -1.49
C ARG A 57 2.28 3.66 -2.38
N LYS A 58 3.27 2.85 -2.68
CA LYS A 58 4.29 3.15 -3.67
C LYS A 58 4.13 2.19 -4.84
N ASP A 59 4.11 2.71 -6.06
CA ASP A 59 4.09 1.88 -7.25
C ASP A 59 5.51 1.50 -7.73
N LYS A 60 5.59 0.66 -8.76
CA LYS A 60 6.88 0.23 -9.33
C LYS A 60 7.66 1.35 -10.05
N LYS A 61 6.97 2.41 -10.47
CA LYS A 61 7.61 3.59 -11.08
C LYS A 61 8.18 4.54 -10.05
N GLY A 62 7.93 4.26 -8.76
CA GLY A 62 8.42 5.08 -7.64
C GLY A 62 7.47 6.19 -7.22
N TYR A 63 6.31 6.33 -7.85
CA TYR A 63 5.29 7.29 -7.42
C TYR A 63 4.71 6.89 -6.07
N MET A 64 4.47 7.90 -5.23
CA MET A 64 3.74 7.74 -3.99
C MET A 64 2.26 8.08 -4.21
N TRP A 65 1.38 7.20 -3.80
CA TRP A 65 -0.06 7.31 -3.91
C TRP A 65 -0.67 7.48 -2.53
N PHE A 66 -1.48 8.51 -2.39
CA PHE A 66 -2.16 8.86 -1.15
C PHE A 66 -3.66 8.79 -1.36
N LEU A 67 -4.33 7.93 -0.61
CA LEU A 67 -5.78 7.99 -0.49
C LEU A 67 -6.11 8.99 0.60
N THR A 68 -6.88 10.00 0.26
CA THR A 68 -7.30 11.05 1.18
C THR A 68 -8.83 11.11 1.27
N HIS A 69 -9.35 12.00 2.10
CA HIS A 69 -10.79 12.27 2.15
C HIS A 69 -11.35 12.91 0.88
N GLU A 70 -10.50 13.63 0.13
CA GLU A 70 -10.91 14.39 -1.07
C GLU A 70 -10.65 13.61 -2.37
N GLY A 71 -10.02 12.44 -2.29
CA GLY A 71 -9.69 11.63 -3.46
C GLY A 71 -8.35 10.95 -3.37
N ILE A 72 -7.78 10.66 -4.52
CA ILE A 72 -6.47 10.00 -4.63
C ILE A 72 -5.46 11.00 -5.16
N ASP A 73 -4.33 11.15 -4.50
CA ASP A 73 -3.22 11.96 -4.95
C ASP A 73 -2.04 11.07 -5.34
N ARG A 74 -1.43 11.36 -6.49
CA ARG A 74 -0.16 10.79 -6.92
C ARG A 74 0.95 11.82 -6.81
N TYR A 75 1.99 11.51 -6.09
CA TYR A 75 3.18 12.34 -5.94
C TYR A 75 4.37 11.76 -6.70
N ASN A 76 5.01 12.56 -7.54
CA ASN A 76 6.13 12.16 -8.38
C ASN A 76 7.51 12.58 -7.83
N GLY A 77 7.57 13.06 -6.59
CA GLY A 77 8.76 13.63 -5.98
C GLY A 77 8.86 15.15 -6.08
N LYS A 78 7.98 15.79 -6.88
CA LYS A 78 7.96 17.26 -7.07
C LYS A 78 6.56 17.85 -6.94
N GLN A 79 5.57 17.23 -7.54
CA GLN A 79 4.21 17.74 -7.61
C GLN A 79 3.18 16.63 -7.45
N TYR A 80 1.98 17.03 -7.07
CA TYR A 80 0.82 16.16 -6.96
C TYR A 80 -0.03 16.19 -8.22
N THR A 81 -0.63 15.04 -8.55
CA THR A 81 -1.75 14.91 -9.48
C THR A 81 -2.92 14.36 -8.70
N HIS A 82 -4.07 15.04 -8.77
CA HIS A 82 -5.28 14.65 -8.07
C HIS A 82 -6.23 13.86 -8.98
N TYR A 83 -6.82 12.79 -8.45
CA TYR A 83 -7.79 11.93 -9.13
C TYR A 83 -9.08 11.85 -8.32
N SER A 84 -10.19 12.16 -8.99
CA SER A 84 -11.53 11.92 -8.47
C SER A 84 -12.08 10.64 -9.10
N LEU A 85 -12.83 9.86 -8.34
CA LEU A 85 -13.47 8.64 -8.82
C LEU A 85 -14.95 8.88 -9.13
N THR A 86 -15.40 8.37 -10.27
CA THR A 86 -16.79 8.45 -10.68
C THR A 86 -17.32 7.06 -11.03
N ALA A 87 -18.53 6.75 -10.57
CA ALA A 87 -19.27 5.57 -10.99
C ALA A 87 -20.66 5.99 -11.44
N ASN A 88 -21.12 5.43 -12.55
CA ASN A 88 -22.43 5.74 -13.14
C ASN A 88 -22.70 7.26 -13.30
N GLY A 89 -21.65 8.02 -13.68
CA GLY A 89 -21.71 9.46 -13.87
C GLY A 89 -21.79 10.30 -12.59
N LYS A 90 -21.68 9.68 -11.43
CA LYS A 90 -21.69 10.36 -10.12
C LYS A 90 -20.31 10.32 -9.48
N LEU A 91 -19.88 11.45 -8.94
CA LEU A 91 -18.68 11.53 -8.12
C LEU A 91 -18.86 10.69 -6.86
N LEU A 92 -17.89 9.85 -6.56
CA LEU A 92 -17.88 9.06 -5.34
C LEU A 92 -17.26 9.86 -4.20
N ASN A 93 -17.94 9.87 -3.08
CA ASN A 93 -17.38 10.40 -1.84
C ASN A 93 -16.51 9.34 -1.16
N PHE A 94 -15.33 9.75 -0.74
CA PHE A 94 -14.45 8.88 0.02
C PHE A 94 -14.87 8.88 1.49
N PHE A 95 -15.22 7.71 1.99
CA PHE A 95 -15.55 7.55 3.40
C PHE A 95 -14.30 7.18 4.18
N PRO A 96 -14.02 7.87 5.29
CA PRO A 96 -12.91 7.51 6.18
C PRO A 96 -13.00 6.05 6.59
N ASN A 97 -11.86 5.37 6.61
CA ASN A 97 -11.69 3.97 7.05
C ASN A 97 -12.40 2.90 6.18
N LEU A 98 -12.82 3.24 4.98
CA LEU A 98 -13.64 2.35 4.17
C LEU A 98 -13.05 2.04 2.80
N ASN A 99 -12.11 2.85 2.34
CA ASN A 99 -11.46 2.68 1.06
C ASN A 99 -10.00 2.32 1.27
N THR A 100 -9.46 1.48 0.41
CA THR A 100 -8.05 1.07 0.49
C THR A 100 -7.38 1.21 -0.87
N LEU A 101 -6.14 1.71 -0.87
CA LEU A 101 -5.25 1.57 -2.01
C LEU A 101 -4.45 0.29 -1.86
N GLN A 102 -4.36 -0.47 -2.92
CA GLN A 102 -3.53 -1.66 -3.02
C GLN A 102 -2.74 -1.64 -4.33
N THR A 103 -1.62 -2.34 -4.38
CA THR A 103 -0.81 -2.48 -5.59
C THR A 103 -0.65 -3.94 -5.92
N ASP A 104 -0.87 -4.30 -7.18
CA ASP A 104 -0.64 -5.66 -7.65
C ASP A 104 0.85 -5.93 -7.94
N THR A 105 1.18 -7.17 -8.31
CA THR A 105 2.55 -7.57 -8.64
C THR A 105 3.10 -6.86 -9.89
N ALA A 106 2.26 -6.36 -10.77
CA ALA A 106 2.65 -5.52 -11.89
C ALA A 106 2.92 -4.07 -11.47
N GLY A 107 2.55 -3.70 -10.22
CA GLY A 107 2.67 -2.35 -9.68
C GLY A 107 1.53 -1.44 -10.09
N VAL A 108 0.44 -1.99 -10.60
CA VAL A 108 -0.78 -1.23 -10.89
C VAL A 108 -1.50 -0.93 -9.59
N VAL A 109 -1.99 0.30 -9.46
CA VAL A 109 -2.71 0.75 -8.28
C VAL A 109 -4.19 0.47 -8.43
N TRP A 110 -4.75 -0.11 -7.38
CA TRP A 110 -6.17 -0.40 -7.25
C TRP A 110 -6.75 0.38 -6.08
N GLU A 111 -7.94 0.90 -6.27
CA GLU A 111 -8.78 1.45 -5.21
C GLU A 111 -9.97 0.52 -5.01
N ILE A 112 -10.19 0.11 -3.76
CA ILE A 112 -11.27 -0.78 -3.39
C ILE A 112 -12.11 -0.07 -2.33
N GLY A 113 -13.26 0.43 -2.76
CA GLY A 113 -14.17 1.19 -1.92
C GLY A 113 -15.12 0.31 -1.12
N LYS A 114 -15.47 0.74 0.08
CA LYS A 114 -16.49 0.05 0.92
C LYS A 114 -17.86 -0.01 0.25
N THR A 115 -18.15 0.92 -0.63
CA THR A 115 -19.37 0.91 -1.45
C THR A 115 -19.37 -0.19 -2.51
N GLY A 116 -18.26 -0.94 -2.63
CA GLY A 116 -18.15 -2.07 -3.55
C GLY A 116 -17.73 -1.67 -4.97
N HIS A 117 -17.23 -0.46 -5.16
CA HIS A 117 -16.63 -0.08 -6.43
C HIS A 117 -15.15 -0.49 -6.44
N LEU A 118 -14.71 -1.13 -7.51
CA LEU A 118 -13.33 -1.52 -7.73
C LEU A 118 -12.78 -0.70 -8.89
N PHE A 119 -11.78 0.13 -8.61
CA PHE A 119 -11.12 0.94 -9.62
C PHE A 119 -9.68 0.46 -9.83
N ARG A 120 -9.24 0.54 -11.07
CA ARG A 120 -7.88 0.27 -11.49
C ARG A 120 -7.28 1.50 -12.16
N TYR A 121 -6.06 1.85 -11.78
CA TYR A 121 -5.35 2.93 -12.45
C TYR A 121 -4.88 2.51 -13.85
N ASN A 122 -5.31 3.25 -14.87
CA ASN A 122 -4.85 3.11 -16.24
C ASN A 122 -3.76 4.15 -16.53
N SER A 123 -2.51 3.68 -16.63
CA SER A 123 -1.36 4.57 -16.83
C SER A 123 -1.27 5.17 -18.24
N LEU A 124 -1.95 4.60 -19.23
CA LEU A 124 -1.98 5.13 -20.60
C LEU A 124 -2.92 6.32 -20.72
N GLN A 125 -4.01 6.29 -19.97
CA GLN A 125 -5.03 7.34 -19.98
C GLN A 125 -4.89 8.30 -18.78
N ASP A 126 -3.95 8.02 -17.87
CA ASP A 126 -3.72 8.76 -16.62
C ASP A 126 -4.98 8.97 -15.80
N LYS A 127 -5.77 7.92 -15.62
CA LYS A 127 -7.04 7.93 -14.87
C LYS A 127 -7.32 6.61 -14.17
N PHE A 128 -8.23 6.64 -13.21
CA PHE A 128 -8.85 5.43 -12.67
C PHE A 128 -10.05 5.01 -13.49
N GLU A 129 -10.16 3.73 -13.76
CA GLU A 129 -11.27 3.11 -14.48
C GLU A 129 -12.05 2.19 -13.55
N LEU A 130 -13.37 2.28 -13.59
CA LEU A 130 -14.25 1.38 -12.87
C LEU A 130 -14.18 -0.02 -13.52
N VAL A 131 -13.66 -1.00 -12.78
CA VAL A 131 -13.53 -2.39 -13.22
C VAL A 131 -14.76 -3.20 -12.82
N CYS A 132 -15.27 -2.96 -11.62
CA CYS A 132 -16.43 -3.66 -11.09
C CYS A 132 -17.24 -2.76 -10.17
N ASP A 133 -18.55 -2.80 -10.34
CA ASP A 133 -19.52 -2.34 -9.37
C ASP A 133 -20.13 -3.57 -8.70
N PHE A 134 -19.62 -3.89 -7.51
CA PHE A 134 -20.06 -5.06 -6.73
C PHE A 134 -21.54 -4.98 -6.38
N ALA A 135 -22.05 -3.78 -6.08
CA ALA A 135 -23.46 -3.59 -5.74
C ALA A 135 -24.38 -3.98 -6.88
N SER A 136 -23.98 -3.72 -8.13
CA SER A 136 -24.78 -4.12 -9.31
C SER A 136 -24.71 -5.62 -9.61
N LYS A 137 -23.62 -6.29 -9.19
CA LYS A 137 -23.42 -7.74 -9.40
C LYS A 137 -24.03 -8.61 -8.31
N ASP A 138 -24.09 -8.11 -7.07
CA ASP A 138 -24.72 -8.85 -5.96
C ASP A 138 -26.25 -8.73 -6.01
N LYS A 139 -26.88 -9.63 -6.78
CA LYS A 139 -28.34 -9.70 -6.92
C LYS A 139 -29.08 -9.89 -5.59
N SER A 140 -28.40 -10.32 -4.55
CA SER A 140 -29.02 -10.55 -3.23
C SER A 140 -29.18 -9.26 -2.42
N ASN A 141 -28.56 -8.16 -2.84
CA ASN A 141 -28.55 -6.83 -2.18
C ASN A 141 -28.26 -6.89 -0.66
N SER A 142 -27.71 -8.01 -0.20
CA SER A 142 -27.51 -8.36 1.21
C SER A 142 -26.08 -8.16 1.68
N GLY A 143 -25.20 -7.73 0.79
CA GLY A 143 -23.78 -7.81 1.00
C GLY A 143 -23.04 -6.51 1.18
N LEU A 144 -23.63 -5.36 0.95
CA LEU A 144 -22.96 -4.07 1.09
C LEU A 144 -23.29 -3.42 2.45
N PRO A 145 -22.33 -2.70 2.99
CA PRO A 145 -21.00 -2.34 2.53
C PRO A 145 -19.94 -3.43 2.72
N LEU A 146 -18.82 -3.31 1.99
CA LEU A 146 -17.64 -4.13 2.23
C LEU A 146 -17.04 -3.79 3.59
N THR A 147 -16.63 -4.80 4.34
CA THR A 147 -15.99 -4.63 5.66
C THR A 147 -14.48 -4.81 5.60
N ALA A 148 -14.00 -5.63 4.66
CA ALA A 148 -12.58 -5.82 4.36
C ALA A 148 -12.38 -6.23 2.91
N SER A 149 -11.18 -5.96 2.39
CA SER A 149 -10.75 -6.39 1.07
C SER A 149 -9.26 -6.72 1.05
N PHE A 150 -8.87 -7.65 0.20
CA PHE A 150 -7.48 -8.03 0.00
C PHE A 150 -7.22 -8.36 -1.46
N LEU A 151 -6.31 -7.62 -2.09
CA LEU A 151 -5.85 -7.87 -3.44
C LEU A 151 -4.76 -8.95 -3.40
N ASP A 152 -5.09 -10.12 -3.91
CA ASP A 152 -4.15 -11.22 -4.08
C ASP A 152 -3.57 -11.19 -5.48
N SER A 153 -2.52 -10.41 -5.62
CA SER A 153 -1.88 -10.24 -6.93
C SER A 153 -1.13 -11.48 -7.41
N LYS A 154 -0.87 -12.45 -6.55
CA LYS A 154 -0.23 -13.71 -6.94
C LYS A 154 -1.22 -14.63 -7.66
N ASP A 155 -2.43 -14.69 -7.13
CA ASP A 155 -3.50 -15.54 -7.64
C ASP A 155 -4.50 -14.75 -8.51
N ASN A 156 -4.17 -13.48 -8.81
CA ASN A 156 -4.91 -12.55 -9.68
C ASN A 156 -6.38 -12.40 -9.30
N ASN A 157 -6.64 -12.29 -8.00
CA ASN A 157 -7.99 -12.14 -7.48
C ASN A 157 -8.08 -11.13 -6.32
N ILE A 158 -9.30 -10.75 -5.96
CA ILE A 158 -9.58 -9.90 -4.81
C ILE A 158 -10.56 -10.63 -3.90
N LEU A 159 -10.13 -10.88 -2.65
CA LEU A 159 -11.00 -11.38 -1.60
C LEU A 159 -11.76 -10.20 -1.00
N LEU A 160 -13.09 -10.25 -1.03
CA LEU A 160 -13.99 -9.22 -0.54
C LEU A 160 -14.82 -9.80 0.61
N CYS A 161 -14.90 -9.07 1.72
CA CYS A 161 -15.74 -9.42 2.84
C CYS A 161 -16.83 -8.37 3.06
N THR A 162 -18.02 -8.86 3.33
CA THR A 162 -19.16 -8.09 3.83
C THR A 162 -19.46 -8.54 5.24
N LYS A 163 -20.49 -7.99 5.87
CA LYS A 163 -20.86 -8.33 7.24
C LYS A 163 -21.02 -9.85 7.46
N ASN A 164 -21.57 -10.57 6.49
CA ASN A 164 -21.96 -11.98 6.67
C ASN A 164 -21.42 -12.91 5.59
N LYS A 165 -20.79 -12.38 4.54
CA LYS A 165 -20.40 -13.16 3.37
C LYS A 165 -18.99 -12.79 2.90
N GLN A 166 -18.37 -13.73 2.23
CA GLN A 166 -17.09 -13.55 1.56
C GLN A 166 -17.27 -13.84 0.07
N TYR A 167 -16.58 -13.08 -0.76
CA TYR A 167 -16.62 -13.18 -2.20
C TYR A 167 -15.20 -13.18 -2.76
N LEU A 168 -15.03 -13.83 -3.88
CA LEU A 168 -13.83 -13.78 -4.68
C LEU A 168 -14.15 -13.07 -6.00
N PHE A 169 -13.41 -12.04 -6.31
CA PHE A 169 -13.46 -11.37 -7.59
C PHE A 169 -12.23 -11.76 -8.40
N ASP A 170 -12.42 -12.38 -9.55
CA ASP A 170 -11.37 -12.71 -10.49
C ASP A 170 -11.08 -11.51 -11.37
N ILE A 171 -9.81 -11.09 -11.42
CA ILE A 171 -9.40 -9.86 -12.11
C ILE A 171 -9.42 -10.03 -13.63
N ASP A 172 -9.14 -11.23 -14.13
CA ASP A 172 -9.08 -11.48 -15.57
C ASP A 172 -10.44 -11.69 -16.20
N THR A 173 -11.28 -12.46 -15.56
CA THR A 173 -12.62 -12.80 -16.07
C THR A 173 -13.68 -11.78 -15.65
N HIS A 174 -13.39 -10.94 -14.66
CA HIS A 174 -14.34 -10.03 -14.02
C HIS A 174 -15.53 -10.74 -13.39
N GLU A 175 -15.36 -12.01 -13.04
CA GLU A 175 -16.38 -12.79 -12.35
C GLU A 175 -16.34 -12.56 -10.84
N LEU A 176 -17.53 -12.52 -10.23
CA LEU A 176 -17.70 -12.41 -8.79
C LEU A 176 -18.38 -13.68 -8.28
N ILE A 177 -17.68 -14.41 -7.43
CA ILE A 177 -18.13 -15.68 -6.88
C ILE A 177 -18.34 -15.51 -5.37
N GLN A 178 -19.53 -15.87 -4.87
CA GLN A 178 -19.74 -15.98 -3.44
C GLN A 178 -19.06 -17.23 -2.93
N LEU A 179 -18.21 -17.08 -1.91
CA LEU A 179 -17.49 -18.20 -1.30
C LEU A 179 -18.38 -18.98 -0.32
N GLU A 180 -18.26 -20.28 -0.32
CA GLU A 180 -18.71 -21.08 0.80
C GLU A 180 -17.72 -20.91 1.96
N SER A 181 -18.22 -20.47 3.11
CA SER A 181 -17.37 -20.14 4.25
C SER A 181 -18.06 -20.49 5.57
N PRO A 182 -17.33 -21.10 6.52
CA PRO A 182 -17.81 -21.30 7.88
C PRO A 182 -17.80 -20.02 8.72
N ILE A 183 -17.10 -18.98 8.24
CA ILE A 183 -16.95 -17.72 8.97
C ILE A 183 -18.22 -16.89 8.80
N LYS A 184 -18.92 -16.64 9.90
CA LYS A 184 -20.16 -15.86 9.93
C LYS A 184 -19.98 -14.51 10.63
N GLU A 185 -18.79 -14.22 11.14
CA GLU A 185 -18.47 -12.95 11.78
C GLU A 185 -18.07 -11.90 10.75
N GLU A 186 -18.25 -10.65 11.13
CA GLU A 186 -17.79 -9.51 10.34
C GLU A 186 -16.26 -9.45 10.35
N ILE A 187 -15.68 -9.62 9.17
CA ILE A 187 -14.23 -9.52 8.98
C ILE A 187 -13.86 -8.06 8.71
N THR A 188 -12.94 -7.54 9.50
CA THR A 188 -12.49 -6.14 9.42
C THR A 188 -11.08 -6.00 8.85
N TYR A 189 -10.32 -7.08 8.80
CA TYR A 189 -8.97 -7.08 8.25
C TYR A 189 -8.62 -8.43 7.61
N ILE A 190 -7.86 -8.38 6.52
CA ILE A 190 -7.39 -9.57 5.79
C ILE A 190 -5.89 -9.42 5.54
N ALA A 191 -5.14 -10.47 5.76
CA ALA A 191 -3.75 -10.62 5.38
C ALA A 191 -3.53 -12.01 4.75
N LYS A 192 -2.48 -12.16 3.93
CA LYS A 192 -2.07 -13.45 3.36
C LYS A 192 -0.62 -13.74 3.72
N SER A 193 -0.33 -14.96 4.14
CA SER A 193 1.03 -15.44 4.40
C SER A 193 1.71 -15.92 3.11
N THR A 194 3.02 -16.11 3.19
CA THR A 194 3.81 -16.72 2.11
C THR A 194 3.39 -18.16 1.78
N ASN A 195 2.78 -18.86 2.75
CA ASN A 195 2.31 -20.25 2.61
C ASN A 195 0.88 -20.36 2.05
N ASN A 196 0.39 -19.33 1.39
CA ASN A 196 -0.95 -19.28 0.77
C ASN A 196 -2.11 -19.41 1.77
N GLN A 197 -1.91 -18.96 3.01
CA GLN A 197 -2.92 -18.93 4.06
C GLN A 197 -3.42 -17.51 4.26
N TYR A 198 -4.74 -17.35 4.34
CA TYR A 198 -5.38 -16.11 4.67
C TYR A 198 -5.61 -16.02 6.18
N PHE A 199 -5.30 -14.86 6.74
CA PHE A 199 -5.66 -14.48 8.10
C PHE A 199 -6.78 -13.45 8.01
N LEU A 200 -7.95 -13.82 8.56
CA LEU A 200 -9.13 -12.97 8.57
C LEU A 200 -9.43 -12.59 10.02
N ALA A 201 -9.34 -11.31 10.33
CA ALA A 201 -9.59 -10.82 11.68
C ALA A 201 -11.01 -10.25 11.80
N SER A 202 -11.73 -10.71 12.82
CA SER A 202 -12.95 -10.10 13.33
C SER A 202 -12.64 -9.24 14.55
N SER A 203 -13.67 -8.63 15.17
CA SER A 203 -13.51 -7.90 16.44
C SER A 203 -13.08 -8.80 17.61
N HIS A 204 -13.26 -10.12 17.50
CA HIS A 204 -13.07 -11.05 18.62
C HIS A 204 -11.97 -12.08 18.40
N LYS A 205 -11.67 -12.45 17.15
CA LYS A 205 -10.70 -13.49 16.86
C LYS A 205 -10.10 -13.40 15.46
N ILE A 206 -9.03 -14.17 15.23
CA ILE A 206 -8.37 -14.33 13.95
C ILE A 206 -8.65 -15.74 13.45
N TYR A 207 -9.16 -15.84 12.23
CA TYR A 207 -9.30 -17.09 11.51
C TYR A 207 -8.08 -17.30 10.61
N CYS A 208 -7.53 -18.50 10.62
CA CYS A 208 -6.60 -18.96 9.61
C CYS A 208 -7.37 -19.82 8.60
N ALA A 209 -7.29 -19.48 7.32
CA ALA A 209 -8.06 -20.16 6.29
C ALA A 209 -7.27 -20.37 5.00
N LYS A 210 -7.68 -21.35 4.20
CA LYS A 210 -7.22 -21.53 2.82
C LYS A 210 -8.39 -21.38 1.87
N LEU A 211 -8.10 -20.85 0.70
CA LEU A 211 -9.05 -20.77 -0.39
C LEU A 211 -8.86 -21.99 -1.30
N ASN A 212 -9.87 -22.83 -1.40
CA ASN A 212 -9.90 -24.03 -2.24
C ASN A 212 -11.20 -24.07 -3.04
N HIS A 213 -11.12 -24.03 -4.38
CA HIS A 213 -12.26 -24.25 -5.29
C HIS A 213 -13.55 -23.51 -4.90
N GLY A 214 -13.45 -22.22 -4.61
CA GLY A 214 -14.61 -21.40 -4.21
C GLY A 214 -15.06 -21.58 -2.75
N ARG A 215 -14.26 -22.26 -1.95
CA ARG A 215 -14.46 -22.47 -0.52
C ARG A 215 -13.38 -21.81 0.30
N LEU A 216 -13.76 -21.16 1.39
CA LEU A 216 -12.85 -20.67 2.42
C LEU A 216 -12.85 -21.63 3.60
N GLU A 217 -11.85 -22.50 3.66
CA GLU A 217 -11.72 -23.54 4.68
C GLU A 217 -10.88 -23.03 5.85
N THR A 218 -11.44 -23.05 7.07
CA THR A 218 -10.68 -22.69 8.27
C THR A 218 -9.73 -23.80 8.66
N ILE A 219 -8.49 -23.42 8.95
CA ILE A 219 -7.45 -24.31 9.47
C ILE A 219 -7.51 -24.22 10.98
N LYS A 220 -7.75 -25.35 11.66
CA LYS A 220 -7.57 -25.42 13.11
C LYS A 220 -6.07 -25.39 13.40
N HIS A 221 -5.60 -24.40 14.13
CA HIS A 221 -4.29 -24.51 14.74
C HIS A 221 -4.34 -25.62 15.81
N PRO A 222 -3.38 -26.53 15.85
CA PRO A 222 -3.19 -27.36 17.05
C PRO A 222 -2.93 -26.37 18.20
N GLU A 223 -3.64 -26.54 19.28
CA GLU A 223 -3.48 -25.86 20.56
C GLU A 223 -2.08 -26.11 21.13
#